data_ba1a042a3c11014c5378b13d58dc5402
#
_entry.id   ba1a042a3c11014c5378b13d58dc5402
#
_cell.length_a   1.000
_cell.length_b   1.000
_cell.length_c   1.000
_cell.angle_alpha   90.00
_cell.angle_beta   90.00
_cell.angle_gamma   90.00
#
_symmetry.space_group_name_H-M   'P 1'
#
loop_
_entity.id
_entity.type
_entity.pdbx_description
1 polymer ?
#
loop_
_entity_poly.entity_id
_entity_poly.type
_entity_poly.pdbx_seq_one_letter_code
_entity_poly.pdbx_strand_id
1 'polypeptide(L)'
;DASEAIALNPYIYILYDLRAISRIRQEDYAGAIADYNKAIAISPDTRNYWFNRAICMLNSKDYDDALAQTDSIIRKWQRFANAYQLKAEVWLNKKDTVEAAKWLDKSLEIDPYDASTWTIRANMSLARKQWADADKELGKAIHLKPKETGNYVNRALARLNINNLRGAMADYDMAIDLEPNNFLAHYNRGLLRVQLGDDNRAIDDFDYVIKMEPQNFMAIFNRGTLKEKTGNLRGPIHDYPKVIEQFPNLWTALSYRA
;
A
#
# COMPACT_ATOMS: atom_id res chain seq x y z
N ASP A 1 7.71 -22.81 26.24
CA ASP A 1 7.14 -21.69 25.49
C ASP A 1 6.96 -20.44 26.37
N ALA A 2 6.49 -19.31 25.83
CA ALA A 2 6.32 -18.07 26.61
C ALA A 2 5.29 -18.23 27.75
N SER A 3 4.27 -19.05 27.59
CA SER A 3 3.24 -19.28 28.62
C SER A 3 3.78 -20.07 29.81
N GLU A 4 4.59 -21.07 29.56
CA GLU A 4 5.30 -21.84 30.61
C GLU A 4 6.29 -20.95 31.38
N ALA A 5 7.05 -20.13 30.64
CA ALA A 5 7.98 -19.20 31.26
C ALA A 5 7.26 -18.13 32.11
N ILE A 6 6.10 -17.62 31.69
CA ILE A 6 5.25 -16.70 32.47
C ILE A 6 4.72 -17.41 33.74
N ALA A 7 4.36 -18.70 33.65
CA ALA A 7 3.91 -19.47 34.83
C ALA A 7 5.01 -19.62 35.88
N LEU A 8 6.27 -19.76 35.44
CA LEU A 8 7.45 -19.83 36.33
C LEU A 8 7.81 -18.46 36.92
N ASN A 9 7.75 -17.38 36.13
CA ASN A 9 8.02 -16.04 36.62
C ASN A 9 7.13 -15.00 35.93
N PRO A 10 6.02 -14.59 36.55
CA PRO A 10 5.05 -13.65 35.99
C PRO A 10 5.50 -12.17 35.99
N TYR A 11 6.68 -11.87 36.57
CA TYR A 11 7.20 -10.49 36.64
C TYR A 11 8.14 -10.11 35.50
N ILE A 12 8.38 -11.03 34.55
CA ILE A 12 9.21 -10.76 33.39
C ILE A 12 8.37 -10.21 32.24
N TYR A 13 8.32 -8.88 32.10
CA TYR A 13 7.46 -8.19 31.12
C TYR A 13 7.76 -8.59 29.66
N ILE A 14 9.00 -8.93 29.30
CA ILE A 14 9.39 -9.36 27.95
C ILE A 14 8.66 -10.64 27.51
N LEU A 15 8.34 -11.56 28.46
CA LEU A 15 7.63 -12.78 28.13
C LEU A 15 6.19 -12.52 27.63
N TYR A 16 5.55 -11.49 28.18
CA TYR A 16 4.22 -11.06 27.71
C TYR A 16 4.31 -10.44 26.32
N ASP A 17 5.35 -9.63 26.02
CA ASP A 17 5.57 -9.09 24.68
C ASP A 17 5.79 -10.21 23.65
N LEU A 18 6.64 -11.19 23.94
CA LEU A 18 6.87 -12.34 23.07
C LEU A 18 5.58 -13.14 22.80
N ARG A 19 4.76 -13.34 23.84
CA ARG A 19 3.47 -14.03 23.68
C ARG A 19 2.48 -13.18 22.90
N ALA A 20 2.42 -11.87 23.13
CA ALA A 20 1.59 -10.94 22.38
C ALA A 20 1.94 -10.95 20.89
N ILE A 21 3.23 -10.93 20.54
CA ILE A 21 3.68 -11.03 19.14
C ILE A 21 3.21 -12.35 18.49
N SER A 22 3.27 -13.46 19.21
CA SER A 22 2.76 -14.74 18.73
C SER A 22 1.24 -14.72 18.50
N ARG A 23 0.50 -14.09 19.42
CA ARG A 23 -0.95 -13.92 19.33
C ARG A 23 -1.37 -13.02 18.19
N ILE A 24 -0.63 -11.92 17.94
CA ILE A 24 -0.87 -11.05 16.80
C ILE A 24 -0.76 -11.81 15.47
N ARG A 25 0.23 -12.70 15.33
CA ARG A 25 0.38 -13.55 14.12
C ARG A 25 -0.79 -14.53 13.92
N GLN A 26 -1.53 -14.84 14.99
CA GLN A 26 -2.73 -15.68 14.99
C GLN A 26 -4.01 -14.82 14.95
N GLU A 27 -3.89 -13.51 14.79
CA GLU A 27 -4.98 -12.54 14.82
C GLU A 27 -5.75 -12.50 16.17
N ASP A 28 -5.19 -13.09 17.25
CA ASP A 28 -5.71 -13.00 18.63
C ASP A 28 -5.33 -11.63 19.22
N TYR A 29 -5.94 -10.57 18.73
CA TYR A 29 -5.69 -9.21 19.19
C TYR A 29 -6.14 -9.01 20.65
N ALA A 30 -7.23 -9.63 21.06
CA ALA A 30 -7.73 -9.54 22.44
C ALA A 30 -6.71 -10.13 23.43
N GLY A 31 -6.19 -11.31 23.13
CA GLY A 31 -5.13 -11.94 23.93
C GLY A 31 -3.84 -11.11 23.94
N ALA A 32 -3.47 -10.53 22.80
CA ALA A 32 -2.30 -9.65 22.71
C ALA A 32 -2.47 -8.36 23.55
N ILE A 33 -3.65 -7.74 23.53
CA ILE A 33 -3.98 -6.57 24.38
C ILE A 33 -3.88 -6.94 25.87
N ALA A 34 -4.38 -8.12 26.27
CA ALA A 34 -4.27 -8.58 27.64
C ALA A 34 -2.80 -8.76 28.07
N ASP A 35 -1.96 -9.30 27.20
CA ASP A 35 -0.51 -9.44 27.46
C ASP A 35 0.18 -8.07 27.56
N TYR A 36 -0.10 -7.13 26.64
CA TYR A 36 0.45 -5.79 26.75
C TYR A 36 -0.04 -5.05 28.00
N ASN A 37 -1.27 -5.28 28.48
CA ASN A 37 -1.72 -4.75 29.76
C ASN A 37 -0.84 -5.23 30.93
N LYS A 38 -0.44 -6.52 30.92
CA LYS A 38 0.47 -7.08 31.93
C LYS A 38 1.90 -6.50 31.78
N ALA A 39 2.41 -6.45 30.56
CA ALA A 39 3.73 -5.86 30.29
C ALA A 39 3.82 -4.41 30.75
N ILE A 40 2.80 -3.59 30.46
CA ILE A 40 2.70 -2.18 30.87
C ILE A 40 2.58 -2.05 32.40
N ALA A 41 1.82 -2.92 33.07
CA ALA A 41 1.70 -2.91 34.52
C ALA A 41 3.05 -3.14 35.22
N ILE A 42 3.92 -4.00 34.63
CA ILE A 42 5.23 -4.30 35.17
C ILE A 42 6.27 -3.23 34.75
N SER A 43 6.19 -2.76 33.50
CA SER A 43 7.13 -1.77 32.92
C SER A 43 6.36 -0.63 32.25
N PRO A 44 5.82 0.34 33.04
CA PRO A 44 4.92 1.39 32.52
C PRO A 44 5.61 2.43 31.63
N ASP A 45 6.93 2.50 31.66
CA ASP A 45 7.72 3.47 30.86
C ASP A 45 8.23 2.90 29.56
N THR A 46 7.92 1.63 29.26
CA THR A 46 8.26 1.02 27.97
C THR A 46 7.27 1.44 26.91
N ARG A 47 7.60 2.50 26.19
CA ARG A 47 6.76 3.14 25.15
C ARG A 47 6.21 2.17 24.11
N ASN A 48 7.04 1.18 23.71
CA ASN A 48 6.67 0.24 22.65
C ASN A 48 5.47 -0.65 23.01
N TYR A 49 5.28 -0.98 24.30
CA TYR A 49 4.12 -1.79 24.71
C TYR A 49 2.80 -1.03 24.61
N TRP A 50 2.83 0.26 24.95
CA TRP A 50 1.67 1.15 24.75
C TRP A 50 1.33 1.27 23.27
N PHE A 51 2.35 1.43 22.44
CA PHE A 51 2.21 1.58 20.99
C PHE A 51 1.70 0.29 20.34
N ASN A 52 2.30 -0.85 20.64
CA ASN A 52 1.88 -2.15 20.11
C ASN A 52 0.44 -2.52 20.55
N ARG A 53 0.08 -2.15 21.79
CA ARG A 53 -1.31 -2.31 22.25
C ARG A 53 -2.29 -1.47 21.41
N ALA A 54 -1.95 -0.24 21.10
CA ALA A 54 -2.78 0.61 20.23
C ALA A 54 -2.91 0.04 18.81
N ILE A 55 -1.85 -0.56 18.26
CA ILE A 55 -1.90 -1.29 16.98
C ILE A 55 -2.87 -2.48 17.07
N CYS A 56 -2.86 -3.25 18.17
CA CYS A 56 -3.82 -4.34 18.35
C CYS A 56 -5.25 -3.82 18.38
N MET A 57 -5.52 -2.70 19.08
CA MET A 57 -6.85 -2.06 19.11
C MET A 57 -7.29 -1.59 17.71
N LEU A 58 -6.38 -1.04 16.91
CA LEU A 58 -6.66 -0.66 15.52
C LEU A 58 -7.05 -1.88 14.69
N ASN A 59 -6.28 -2.98 14.80
CA ASN A 59 -6.50 -4.20 14.03
C ASN A 59 -7.78 -4.94 14.44
N SER A 60 -8.16 -4.88 15.73
CA SER A 60 -9.46 -5.40 16.22
C SER A 60 -10.63 -4.48 15.86
N LYS A 61 -10.35 -3.32 15.22
CA LYS A 61 -11.33 -2.29 14.85
C LYS A 61 -11.95 -1.54 16.03
N ASP A 62 -11.34 -1.62 17.21
CA ASP A 62 -11.72 -0.87 18.40
C ASP A 62 -11.16 0.56 18.32
N TYR A 63 -11.67 1.33 17.34
CA TYR A 63 -11.10 2.62 16.95
C TYR A 63 -11.14 3.67 18.07
N ASP A 64 -12.18 3.69 18.89
CA ASP A 64 -12.30 4.66 19.97
C ASP A 64 -11.29 4.39 21.09
N ASP A 65 -11.06 3.12 21.42
CA ASP A 65 -10.03 2.70 22.36
C ASP A 65 -8.62 2.96 21.79
N ALA A 66 -8.41 2.71 20.49
CA ALA A 66 -7.16 3.03 19.82
C ALA A 66 -6.87 4.55 19.85
N LEU A 67 -7.88 5.40 19.63
CA LEU A 67 -7.75 6.86 19.77
C LEU A 67 -7.40 7.28 21.20
N ALA A 68 -8.13 6.78 22.20
CA ALA A 68 -7.85 7.07 23.61
C ALA A 68 -6.44 6.61 24.02
N GLN A 69 -6.02 5.46 23.49
CA GLN A 69 -4.67 4.92 23.70
C GLN A 69 -3.61 5.80 23.07
N THR A 70 -3.78 6.21 21.80
CA THR A 70 -2.83 7.11 21.13
C THR A 70 -2.73 8.47 21.82
N ASP A 71 -3.84 9.01 22.33
CA ASP A 71 -3.84 10.24 23.13
C ASP A 71 -3.04 10.09 24.42
N SER A 72 -3.12 8.95 25.07
CA SER A 72 -2.35 8.65 26.27
C SER A 72 -0.85 8.55 25.98
N ILE A 73 -0.49 7.95 24.84
CA ILE A 73 0.90 7.86 24.36
C ILE A 73 1.44 9.26 24.06
N ILE A 74 0.69 10.07 23.31
CA ILE A 74 1.08 11.43 22.92
C ILE A 74 1.27 12.33 24.16
N ARG A 75 0.39 12.25 25.16
CA ARG A 75 0.56 12.98 26.41
C ARG A 75 1.84 12.61 27.17
N LYS A 76 2.17 11.31 27.19
CA LYS A 76 3.34 10.81 27.92
C LYS A 76 4.64 11.02 27.15
N TRP A 77 4.60 10.88 25.80
CA TRP A 77 5.76 10.98 24.92
C TRP A 77 5.47 11.90 23.73
N GLN A 78 5.48 13.19 23.98
CA GLN A 78 5.07 14.24 23.02
C GLN A 78 5.89 14.25 21.70
N ARG A 79 7.12 13.74 21.72
CA ARG A 79 7.99 13.67 20.53
C ARG A 79 8.05 12.28 19.89
N PHE A 80 7.04 11.46 20.11
CA PHE A 80 6.96 10.14 19.49
C PHE A 80 6.12 10.20 18.20
N ALA A 81 6.75 10.50 17.08
CA ALA A 81 6.10 10.68 15.77
C ALA A 81 5.15 9.53 15.38
N ASN A 82 5.58 8.28 15.63
CA ASN A 82 4.78 7.10 15.31
C ASN A 82 3.40 7.07 16.00
N ALA A 83 3.26 7.68 17.19
CA ALA A 83 1.95 7.76 17.85
C ALA A 83 0.98 8.67 17.09
N TYR A 84 1.48 9.77 16.54
CA TYR A 84 0.70 10.67 15.70
C TYR A 84 0.33 10.01 14.36
N GLN A 85 1.27 9.30 13.75
CA GLN A 85 1.01 8.50 12.54
C GLN A 85 -0.08 7.45 12.83
N LEU A 86 0.06 6.66 13.88
CA LEU A 86 -0.93 5.64 14.25
C LEU A 86 -2.31 6.26 14.49
N LYS A 87 -2.37 7.42 15.15
CA LYS A 87 -3.62 8.15 15.34
C LYS A 87 -4.25 8.56 14.01
N ALA A 88 -3.44 8.99 13.04
CA ALA A 88 -3.90 9.29 11.69
C ALA A 88 -4.45 8.04 10.98
N GLU A 89 -3.79 6.89 11.14
CA GLU A 89 -4.26 5.62 10.57
C GLU A 89 -5.60 5.20 11.17
N VAL A 90 -5.82 5.40 12.47
CA VAL A 90 -7.13 5.17 13.10
C VAL A 90 -8.21 6.06 12.46
N TRP A 91 -7.93 7.36 12.23
CA TRP A 91 -8.85 8.26 11.57
C TRP A 91 -9.13 7.90 10.11
N LEU A 92 -8.11 7.39 9.39
CA LEU A 92 -8.30 6.85 8.03
C LEU A 92 -9.26 5.67 8.02
N ASN A 93 -9.13 4.76 8.98
CA ASN A 93 -10.05 3.62 9.12
C ASN A 93 -11.47 4.07 9.50
N LYS A 94 -11.61 5.14 10.27
CA LYS A 94 -12.89 5.84 10.55
C LYS A 94 -13.39 6.65 9.35
N LYS A 95 -12.65 6.69 8.23
CA LYS A 95 -12.93 7.47 7.01
C LYS A 95 -12.93 8.99 7.21
N ASP A 96 -12.37 9.48 8.28
CA ASP A 96 -12.16 10.90 8.51
C ASP A 96 -10.77 11.32 8.01
N THR A 97 -10.71 11.64 6.73
CA THR A 97 -9.46 12.04 6.08
C THR A 97 -8.98 13.44 6.49
N VAL A 98 -9.85 14.28 7.06
CA VAL A 98 -9.48 15.63 7.53
C VAL A 98 -8.69 15.52 8.82
N GLU A 99 -9.22 14.77 9.80
CA GLU A 99 -8.49 14.52 11.04
C GLU A 99 -7.20 13.75 10.78
N ALA A 100 -7.24 12.72 9.90
CA ALA A 100 -6.03 11.98 9.54
C ALA A 100 -4.91 12.90 9.02
N ALA A 101 -5.22 13.85 8.12
CA ALA A 101 -4.24 14.78 7.58
C ALA A 101 -3.56 15.60 8.67
N LYS A 102 -4.33 16.15 9.63
CA LYS A 102 -3.79 16.92 10.76
C LYS A 102 -2.77 16.13 11.59
N TRP A 103 -3.05 14.84 11.82
CA TRP A 103 -2.18 14.00 12.64
C TRP A 103 -0.95 13.54 11.88
N LEU A 104 -1.04 13.34 10.54
CA LEU A 104 0.13 13.11 9.70
C LEU A 104 1.04 14.35 9.66
N ASP A 105 0.47 15.56 9.56
CA ASP A 105 1.25 16.79 9.59
C ASP A 105 2.03 16.92 10.90
N LYS A 106 1.39 16.64 12.04
CA LYS A 106 2.06 16.64 13.35
C LYS A 106 3.14 15.55 13.45
N SER A 107 2.92 14.37 12.85
CA SER A 107 3.95 13.34 12.79
C SER A 107 5.19 13.83 12.03
N LEU A 108 4.99 14.48 10.87
CA LEU A 108 6.06 15.01 10.04
C LEU A 108 6.74 16.27 10.60
N GLU A 109 6.05 17.05 11.45
CA GLU A 109 6.68 18.13 12.22
C GLU A 109 7.70 17.60 13.23
N ILE A 110 7.46 16.41 13.80
CA ILE A 110 8.33 15.77 14.77
C ILE A 110 9.45 14.97 14.08
N ASP A 111 9.09 14.18 13.07
CA ASP A 111 10.01 13.39 12.27
C ASP A 111 9.75 13.58 10.77
N PRO A 112 10.40 14.54 10.13
CA PRO A 112 10.26 14.78 8.68
C PRO A 112 10.94 13.71 7.82
N TYR A 113 11.69 12.79 8.44
CA TYR A 113 12.43 11.72 7.75
C TYR A 113 11.73 10.36 7.80
N ASP A 114 10.50 10.31 8.32
CA ASP A 114 9.72 9.08 8.27
C ASP A 114 9.06 8.88 6.88
N ALA A 115 9.65 7.99 6.09
CA ALA A 115 9.17 7.66 4.75
C ALA A 115 7.74 7.09 4.76
N SER A 116 7.36 6.35 5.81
CA SER A 116 6.04 5.71 5.88
C SER A 116 4.93 6.75 6.03
N THR A 117 5.15 7.78 6.84
CA THR A 117 4.21 8.90 6.99
C THR A 117 4.04 9.67 5.67
N TRP A 118 5.15 9.90 4.92
CA TRP A 118 5.07 10.50 3.59
C TRP A 118 4.28 9.64 2.60
N THR A 119 4.46 8.32 2.62
CA THR A 119 3.69 7.39 1.78
C THR A 119 2.20 7.43 2.11
N ILE A 120 1.82 7.40 3.39
CA ILE A 120 0.41 7.48 3.81
C ILE A 120 -0.21 8.79 3.34
N ARG A 121 0.49 9.92 3.53
CA ARG A 121 0.04 11.24 3.10
C ARG A 121 -0.16 11.30 1.60
N ALA A 122 0.80 10.79 0.83
CA ALA A 122 0.72 10.73 -0.63
C ALA A 122 -0.46 9.87 -1.13
N ASN A 123 -0.73 8.74 -0.48
CA ASN A 123 -1.88 7.92 -0.81
C ASN A 123 -3.21 8.66 -0.56
N MET A 124 -3.28 9.50 0.47
CA MET A 124 -4.42 10.40 0.69
C MET A 124 -4.54 11.44 -0.43
N SER A 125 -3.42 12.04 -0.87
CA SER A 125 -3.38 13.00 -1.98
C SER A 125 -3.83 12.34 -3.29
N LEU A 126 -3.40 11.09 -3.56
CA LEU A 126 -3.86 10.30 -4.70
C LEU A 126 -5.38 10.05 -4.65
N ALA A 127 -5.90 9.64 -3.50
CA ALA A 127 -7.34 9.38 -3.32
C ALA A 127 -8.20 10.66 -3.54
N ARG A 128 -7.64 11.83 -3.22
CA ARG A 128 -8.26 13.14 -3.45
C ARG A 128 -7.97 13.72 -4.85
N LYS A 129 -7.25 12.98 -5.70
CA LYS A 129 -6.79 13.43 -7.02
C LYS A 129 -5.92 14.70 -6.99
N GLN A 130 -5.22 14.93 -5.89
CA GLN A 130 -4.24 16.00 -5.70
C GLN A 130 -2.89 15.54 -6.26
N TRP A 131 -2.83 15.38 -7.58
CA TRP A 131 -1.73 14.68 -8.28
C TRP A 131 -0.36 15.34 -8.07
N ALA A 132 -0.31 16.68 -8.09
CA ALA A 132 0.94 17.41 -7.91
C ALA A 132 1.49 17.28 -6.47
N ASP A 133 0.60 17.22 -5.47
CA ASP A 133 1.01 17.01 -4.08
C ASP A 133 1.48 15.56 -3.90
N ALA A 134 0.76 14.60 -4.47
CA ALA A 134 1.16 13.19 -4.45
C ALA A 134 2.54 12.94 -5.07
N ASP A 135 2.86 13.58 -6.23
CA ASP A 135 4.20 13.47 -6.84
C ASP A 135 5.30 13.96 -5.91
N LYS A 136 5.09 15.12 -5.25
CA LYS A 136 6.06 15.69 -4.29
C LYS A 136 6.25 14.81 -3.06
N GLU A 137 5.13 14.35 -2.47
CA GLU A 137 5.13 13.56 -1.24
C GLU A 137 5.76 12.18 -1.47
N LEU A 138 5.42 11.50 -2.59
CA LEU A 138 6.07 10.26 -3.01
C LEU A 138 7.55 10.48 -3.35
N GLY A 139 7.90 11.64 -3.92
CA GLY A 139 9.29 12.02 -4.13
C GLY A 139 10.09 12.03 -2.83
N LYS A 140 9.53 12.55 -1.72
CA LYS A 140 10.16 12.51 -0.40
C LYS A 140 10.23 11.09 0.17
N ALA A 141 9.14 10.31 0.06
CA ALA A 141 9.12 8.92 0.51
C ALA A 141 10.20 8.07 -0.20
N ILE A 142 10.31 8.21 -1.53
CA ILE A 142 11.32 7.51 -2.34
C ILE A 142 12.75 7.96 -1.98
N HIS A 143 12.97 9.25 -1.76
CA HIS A 143 14.30 9.73 -1.34
C HIS A 143 14.74 9.10 -0.01
N LEU A 144 13.81 8.92 0.91
CA LEU A 144 14.09 8.33 2.23
C LEU A 144 14.21 6.80 2.18
N LYS A 145 13.35 6.13 1.37
CA LYS A 145 13.34 4.68 1.17
C LYS A 145 13.27 4.33 -0.32
N PRO A 146 14.42 4.31 -1.03
CA PRO A 146 14.44 4.16 -2.49
C PRO A 146 14.14 2.74 -2.99
N LYS A 147 13.92 1.76 -2.12
CA LYS A 147 13.63 0.37 -2.51
C LYS A 147 12.14 0.01 -2.39
N GLU A 148 11.28 0.94 -1.98
CA GLU A 148 9.84 0.71 -1.85
C GLU A 148 9.16 0.88 -3.21
N THR A 149 9.01 -0.22 -3.93
CA THR A 149 8.50 -0.28 -5.31
C THR A 149 7.14 0.37 -5.48
N GLY A 150 6.22 0.18 -4.52
CA GLY A 150 4.89 0.76 -4.54
C GLY A 150 4.88 2.29 -4.66
N ASN A 151 5.88 2.97 -4.08
CA ASN A 151 5.98 4.42 -4.16
C ASN A 151 6.28 4.91 -5.58
N TYR A 152 7.08 4.18 -6.36
CA TYR A 152 7.35 4.50 -7.77
C TYR A 152 6.10 4.30 -8.61
N VAL A 153 5.38 3.18 -8.45
CA VAL A 153 4.14 2.91 -9.19
C VAL A 153 3.09 4.01 -8.90
N ASN A 154 2.93 4.38 -7.65
CA ASN A 154 2.01 5.44 -7.23
C ASN A 154 2.44 6.81 -7.76
N ARG A 155 3.76 7.12 -7.77
CA ARG A 155 4.26 8.39 -8.31
C ARG A 155 4.10 8.44 -9.84
N ALA A 156 4.29 7.34 -10.52
CA ALA A 156 4.02 7.25 -11.95
C ALA A 156 2.55 7.58 -12.27
N LEU A 157 1.60 7.04 -11.48
CA LEU A 157 0.18 7.37 -11.60
C LEU A 157 -0.08 8.88 -11.40
N ALA A 158 0.51 9.49 -10.38
CA ALA A 158 0.41 10.93 -10.16
C ALA A 158 0.97 11.71 -11.34
N ARG A 159 2.15 11.33 -11.85
CA ARG A 159 2.84 11.95 -12.98
C ARG A 159 2.08 11.85 -14.29
N LEU A 160 1.42 10.73 -14.55
CA LEU A 160 0.52 10.58 -15.70
C LEU A 160 -0.59 11.63 -15.66
N ASN A 161 -1.21 11.83 -14.50
CA ASN A 161 -2.32 12.75 -14.35
C ASN A 161 -1.92 14.24 -14.43
N ILE A 162 -0.64 14.57 -14.20
CA ILE A 162 -0.08 15.93 -14.45
C ILE A 162 0.65 16.02 -15.78
N ASN A 163 0.45 15.05 -16.68
CA ASN A 163 1.05 14.97 -18.01
C ASN A 163 2.61 14.90 -18.02
N ASN A 164 3.22 14.44 -16.95
CA ASN A 164 4.66 14.16 -16.88
C ASN A 164 4.95 12.72 -17.34
N LEU A 165 4.74 12.46 -18.64
CA LEU A 165 4.82 11.10 -19.21
C LEU A 165 6.23 10.51 -19.11
N ARG A 166 7.28 11.34 -19.28
CA ARG A 166 8.68 10.89 -19.13
C ARG A 166 8.99 10.46 -17.70
N GLY A 167 8.55 11.25 -16.73
CA GLY A 167 8.73 10.91 -15.32
C GLY A 167 7.96 9.65 -14.92
N ALA A 168 6.76 9.46 -15.46
CA ALA A 168 5.97 8.26 -15.22
C ALA A 168 6.64 6.99 -15.80
N MET A 169 7.20 7.09 -17.03
CA MET A 169 7.95 5.99 -17.65
C MET A 169 9.15 5.59 -16.80
N ALA A 170 9.96 6.56 -16.37
CA ALA A 170 11.13 6.32 -15.55
C ALA A 170 10.78 5.66 -14.19
N ASP A 171 9.64 6.02 -13.61
CA ASP A 171 9.17 5.42 -12.37
C ASP A 171 8.71 3.96 -12.56
N TYR A 172 8.00 3.65 -13.66
CA TYR A 172 7.64 2.26 -13.96
C TYR A 172 8.87 1.41 -14.26
N ASP A 173 9.86 1.95 -15.00
CA ASP A 173 11.12 1.26 -15.25
C ASP A 173 11.83 0.95 -13.94
N MET A 174 11.94 1.92 -13.03
CA MET A 174 12.55 1.72 -11.72
C MET A 174 11.77 0.69 -10.87
N ALA A 175 10.43 0.71 -10.91
CA ALA A 175 9.61 -0.26 -10.20
C ALA A 175 9.88 -1.69 -10.70
N ILE A 176 10.05 -1.88 -12.00
CA ILE A 176 10.35 -3.18 -12.63
C ILE A 176 11.81 -3.59 -12.34
N ASP A 177 12.75 -2.66 -12.33
CA ASP A 177 14.14 -2.96 -11.97
C ASP A 177 14.26 -3.44 -10.51
N LEU A 178 13.47 -2.86 -9.61
CA LEU A 178 13.42 -3.27 -8.20
C LEU A 178 12.66 -4.59 -7.98
N GLU A 179 11.54 -4.75 -8.66
CA GLU A 179 10.66 -5.93 -8.60
C GLU A 179 10.29 -6.38 -10.02
N PRO A 180 11.10 -7.23 -10.65
CA PRO A 180 10.82 -7.72 -12.02
C PRO A 180 9.46 -8.38 -12.19
N ASN A 181 8.89 -8.94 -11.11
CA ASN A 181 7.57 -9.60 -11.15
C ASN A 181 6.41 -8.63 -10.85
N ASN A 182 6.64 -7.34 -10.75
CA ASN A 182 5.56 -6.38 -10.48
C ASN A 182 4.67 -6.22 -11.71
N PHE A 183 3.66 -7.08 -11.82
CA PHE A 183 2.75 -7.11 -12.97
C PHE A 183 1.98 -5.78 -13.12
N LEU A 184 1.70 -5.06 -12.04
CA LEU A 184 1.02 -3.77 -12.09
C LEU A 184 1.90 -2.70 -12.77
N ALA A 185 3.20 -2.70 -12.49
CA ALA A 185 4.15 -1.80 -13.14
C ALA A 185 4.28 -2.12 -14.65
N HIS A 186 4.39 -3.39 -15.03
CA HIS A 186 4.37 -3.81 -16.43
C HIS A 186 3.08 -3.40 -17.12
N TYR A 187 1.92 -3.70 -16.52
CA TYR A 187 0.64 -3.36 -17.11
C TYR A 187 0.50 -1.85 -17.37
N ASN A 188 0.79 -1.03 -16.37
CA ASN A 188 0.66 0.42 -16.47
C ASN A 188 1.71 1.02 -17.42
N ARG A 189 2.93 0.46 -17.46
CA ARG A 189 3.95 0.85 -18.46
C ARG A 189 3.49 0.51 -19.88
N GLY A 190 2.89 -0.65 -20.07
CA GLY A 190 2.28 -1.04 -21.33
C GLY A 190 1.22 -0.05 -21.79
N LEU A 191 0.30 0.35 -20.90
CA LEU A 191 -0.70 1.39 -21.21
C LEU A 191 -0.06 2.73 -21.60
N LEU A 192 0.98 3.16 -20.90
CA LEU A 192 1.71 4.38 -21.22
C LEU A 192 2.42 4.28 -22.58
N ARG A 193 3.00 3.11 -22.92
CA ARG A 193 3.61 2.84 -24.23
C ARG A 193 2.59 2.92 -25.36
N VAL A 194 1.38 2.39 -25.14
CA VAL A 194 0.26 2.56 -26.10
C VAL A 194 -0.05 4.03 -26.34
N GLN A 195 -0.15 4.81 -25.26
CA GLN A 195 -0.40 6.26 -25.37
C GLN A 195 0.70 7.00 -26.13
N LEU A 196 1.95 6.51 -26.04
CA LEU A 196 3.11 7.07 -26.75
C LEU A 196 3.30 6.50 -28.16
N GLY A 197 2.46 5.57 -28.60
CA GLY A 197 2.56 4.94 -29.93
C GLY A 197 3.63 3.85 -30.04
N ASP A 198 4.17 3.37 -28.90
CA ASP A 198 5.17 2.30 -28.84
C ASP A 198 4.48 0.93 -28.69
N ASP A 199 3.67 0.59 -29.69
CA ASP A 199 2.77 -0.56 -29.66
C ASP A 199 3.53 -1.89 -29.47
N ASN A 200 4.73 -2.05 -30.06
CA ASN A 200 5.49 -3.28 -29.94
C ASN A 200 5.98 -3.54 -28.50
N ARG A 201 6.60 -2.52 -27.87
CA ARG A 201 7.03 -2.67 -26.48
C ARG A 201 5.86 -2.74 -25.50
N ALA A 202 4.70 -2.18 -25.84
CA ALA A 202 3.48 -2.37 -25.06
C ALA A 202 3.01 -3.83 -25.09
N ILE A 203 3.09 -4.49 -26.28
CA ILE A 203 2.79 -5.91 -26.40
C ILE A 203 3.69 -6.76 -25.50
N ASP A 204 5.00 -6.48 -25.46
CA ASP A 204 5.95 -7.18 -24.59
C ASP A 204 5.56 -7.07 -23.10
N ASP A 205 5.15 -5.88 -22.66
CA ASP A 205 4.68 -5.69 -21.30
C ASP A 205 3.40 -6.49 -21.00
N PHE A 206 2.43 -6.48 -21.91
CA PHE A 206 1.20 -7.26 -21.73
C PHE A 206 1.46 -8.76 -21.83
N ASP A 207 2.37 -9.23 -22.68
CA ASP A 207 2.81 -10.63 -22.74
C ASP A 207 3.40 -11.08 -21.39
N TYR A 208 4.20 -10.20 -20.75
CA TYR A 208 4.72 -10.47 -19.41
C TYR A 208 3.60 -10.60 -18.37
N VAL A 209 2.65 -9.65 -18.35
CA VAL A 209 1.50 -9.71 -17.43
C VAL A 209 0.70 -10.98 -17.62
N ILE A 210 0.42 -11.39 -18.86
CA ILE A 210 -0.35 -12.60 -19.17
C ILE A 210 0.41 -13.87 -18.77
N LYS A 211 1.74 -13.86 -18.87
CA LYS A 211 2.56 -14.97 -18.38
C LYS A 211 2.44 -15.15 -16.87
N MET A 212 2.41 -14.06 -16.11
CA MET A 212 2.29 -14.08 -14.65
C MET A 212 0.85 -14.28 -14.19
N GLU A 213 -0.10 -13.68 -14.87
CA GLU A 213 -1.54 -13.73 -14.60
C GLU A 213 -2.30 -14.15 -15.87
N PRO A 214 -2.40 -15.44 -16.20
CA PRO A 214 -3.03 -15.92 -17.42
C PRO A 214 -4.53 -15.58 -17.56
N GLN A 215 -5.16 -15.17 -16.48
CA GLN A 215 -6.56 -14.75 -16.38
C GLN A 215 -6.74 -13.23 -16.44
N ASN A 216 -5.68 -12.46 -16.64
CA ASN A 216 -5.78 -11.00 -16.71
C ASN A 216 -6.39 -10.56 -18.05
N PHE A 217 -7.73 -10.52 -18.09
CA PHE A 217 -8.48 -10.22 -19.31
C PHE A 217 -8.16 -8.84 -19.90
N MET A 218 -7.83 -7.85 -19.05
CA MET A 218 -7.46 -6.51 -19.54
C MET A 218 -6.16 -6.52 -20.31
N ALA A 219 -5.15 -7.26 -19.83
CA ALA A 219 -3.90 -7.43 -20.54
C ALA A 219 -4.09 -8.24 -21.85
N ILE A 220 -4.89 -9.30 -21.81
CA ILE A 220 -5.21 -10.11 -22.99
C ILE A 220 -5.92 -9.23 -24.04
N PHE A 221 -6.91 -8.45 -23.65
CA PHE A 221 -7.66 -7.56 -24.54
C PHE A 221 -6.76 -6.48 -25.16
N ASN A 222 -5.99 -5.76 -24.34
CA ASN A 222 -5.08 -4.72 -24.82
C ASN A 222 -4.03 -5.30 -25.79
N ARG A 223 -3.46 -6.46 -25.46
CA ARG A 223 -2.52 -7.15 -26.37
C ARG A 223 -3.18 -7.53 -27.69
N GLY A 224 -4.38 -8.10 -27.64
CA GLY A 224 -5.13 -8.50 -28.83
C GLY A 224 -5.38 -7.33 -29.76
N THR A 225 -5.86 -6.21 -29.22
CA THR A 225 -6.12 -4.97 -29.95
C THR A 225 -4.84 -4.42 -30.61
N LEU A 226 -3.71 -4.44 -29.89
CA LEU A 226 -2.44 -3.96 -30.44
C LEU A 226 -1.89 -4.89 -31.54
N LYS A 227 -1.99 -6.20 -31.38
CA LYS A 227 -1.60 -7.16 -32.40
C LYS A 227 -2.43 -7.00 -33.68
N GLU A 228 -3.71 -6.73 -33.55
CA GLU A 228 -4.58 -6.40 -34.68
C GLU A 228 -4.10 -5.11 -35.39
N LYS A 229 -3.91 -4.04 -34.62
CA LYS A 229 -3.42 -2.73 -35.11
C LYS A 229 -2.07 -2.84 -35.83
N THR A 230 -1.17 -3.70 -35.36
CA THR A 230 0.17 -3.92 -35.93
C THR A 230 0.18 -4.95 -37.08
N GLY A 231 -0.96 -5.47 -37.51
CA GLY A 231 -1.11 -6.42 -38.61
C GLY A 231 -0.81 -7.89 -38.24
N ASN A 232 -0.59 -8.19 -36.95
CA ASN A 232 -0.39 -9.56 -36.49
C ASN A 232 -1.74 -10.22 -36.13
N LEU A 233 -2.47 -10.65 -37.16
CA LEU A 233 -3.82 -11.21 -37.03
C LEU A 233 -3.89 -12.57 -36.32
N ARG A 234 -2.78 -13.30 -36.15
CA ARG A 234 -2.78 -14.61 -35.46
C ARG A 234 -2.95 -14.48 -33.93
N GLY A 235 -2.49 -13.38 -33.34
CA GLY A 235 -2.60 -13.13 -31.90
C GLY A 235 -4.03 -12.98 -31.42
N PRO A 236 -4.85 -12.09 -32.03
CA PRO A 236 -6.23 -11.84 -31.61
C PRO A 236 -7.14 -13.07 -31.62
N ILE A 237 -6.92 -14.02 -32.59
CA ILE A 237 -7.70 -15.25 -32.70
C ILE A 237 -7.62 -16.10 -31.42
N HIS A 238 -6.50 -16.05 -30.69
CA HIS A 238 -6.33 -16.79 -29.44
C HIS A 238 -6.71 -15.98 -28.19
N ASP A 239 -6.64 -14.66 -28.27
CA ASP A 239 -6.84 -13.77 -27.13
C ASP A 239 -8.33 -13.46 -26.89
N TYR A 240 -9.06 -13.08 -27.93
CA TYR A 240 -10.47 -12.69 -27.80
C TYR A 240 -11.44 -13.80 -27.33
N PRO A 241 -11.33 -15.06 -27.76
CA PRO A 241 -12.22 -16.12 -27.28
C PRO A 241 -12.20 -16.25 -25.74
N LYS A 242 -11.03 -16.12 -25.10
CA LYS A 242 -10.90 -16.20 -23.65
C LYS A 242 -11.59 -15.04 -22.93
N VAL A 243 -11.51 -13.83 -23.52
CA VAL A 243 -12.19 -12.64 -22.98
C VAL A 243 -13.70 -12.74 -23.16
N ILE A 244 -14.18 -13.24 -24.31
CA ILE A 244 -15.60 -13.41 -24.61
C ILE A 244 -16.24 -14.47 -23.69
N GLU A 245 -15.54 -15.56 -23.44
CA GLU A 245 -16.04 -16.65 -22.59
C GLU A 245 -16.25 -16.17 -21.14
N GLN A 246 -15.36 -15.35 -20.62
CA GLN A 246 -15.44 -14.85 -19.25
C GLN A 246 -16.34 -13.60 -19.12
N PHE A 247 -16.41 -12.77 -20.15
CA PHE A 247 -17.13 -11.48 -20.13
C PHE A 247 -17.93 -11.25 -21.40
N PRO A 248 -18.98 -12.05 -21.67
CA PRO A 248 -19.76 -11.95 -22.90
C PRO A 248 -20.38 -10.58 -23.13
N ASN A 249 -20.76 -9.88 -22.06
CA ASN A 249 -21.34 -8.53 -22.12
C ASN A 249 -20.32 -7.42 -22.41
N LEU A 250 -19.04 -7.65 -22.15
CA LEU A 250 -18.00 -6.68 -22.43
C LEU A 250 -17.73 -6.58 -23.93
N TRP A 251 -17.79 -7.71 -24.64
CA TRP A 251 -17.63 -7.75 -26.09
C TRP A 251 -18.74 -6.98 -26.84
N THR A 252 -19.99 -7.13 -26.41
CA THR A 252 -21.10 -6.36 -27.00
C THR A 252 -20.93 -4.86 -26.79
N ALA A 253 -20.45 -4.43 -25.61
CA ALA A 253 -20.20 -3.01 -25.33
C ALA A 253 -19.03 -2.43 -26.18
N LEU A 254 -18.04 -3.25 -26.53
CA LEU A 254 -16.87 -2.85 -27.33
C LEU A 254 -17.16 -2.90 -28.83
N SER A 255 -17.98 -3.83 -29.31
CA SER A 255 -18.42 -3.92 -30.71
C SER A 255 -19.37 -2.78 -31.11
N TYR A 256 -20.02 -2.12 -30.14
CA TYR A 256 -20.84 -0.91 -30.39
C TYR A 256 -19.99 0.40 -30.46
N ARG A 257 -18.68 0.34 -30.19
CA ARG A 257 -17.75 1.48 -30.24
C ARG A 257 -16.87 1.50 -31.50
N ALA A 258 -16.88 0.48 -32.30
CA ALA A 258 -16.20 0.35 -33.60
C ALA A 258 -17.12 0.74 -34.74
#